data_84a008bb0f125c5414da8473b8e03ab9
#
_entry.id   84a008bb0f125c5414da8473b8e03ab9
#
_cell.length_a   1.000
_cell.length_b   1.000
_cell.length_c   1.000
_cell.angle_alpha   90.00
_cell.angle_beta   90.00
_cell.angle_gamma   90.00
#
_symmetry.space_group_name_H-M   'P 1'
#
loop_
_entity.id
_entity.type
_entity.pdbx_description
1 polymer ?
#
loop_
_entity_poly.entity_id
_entity_poly.type
_entity_poly.pdbx_seq_one_letter_code
_entity_poly.pdbx_strand_id
1 'polypeptide(L)'
;GRLHVYPLGKDGVPGKSVATVDEGINAAHCVLVSPDNRNLYIPYVKGNLALLQYRYNGDTGAITALEPKNARPPEGTGPRHMAYHPKLPMVYFTNEQGIGLSTYRRQADGQLKIEQDLNVLPQGMSKTGLSASDLVITPDGKFLFGGLRGHRQDFDRVSRYRVLENGHAEFLGL
;
A
#
# COMPACT_ATOMS: atom_id res chain seq x y z
N GLY A 1 -6.42 12.00 8.89
CA GLY A 1 -6.90 11.90 7.52
C GLY A 1 -8.28 11.30 7.48
N ARG A 2 -9.07 11.69 6.49
CA ARG A 2 -10.43 11.18 6.28
C ARG A 2 -10.52 10.47 4.93
N LEU A 3 -11.27 9.40 4.89
CA LEU A 3 -11.70 8.74 3.67
C LEU A 3 -13.16 9.08 3.40
N HIS A 4 -13.48 9.47 2.18
CA HIS A 4 -14.84 9.67 1.72
C HIS A 4 -15.13 8.78 0.53
N VAL A 5 -16.34 8.24 0.45
CA VAL A 5 -16.83 7.47 -0.69
C VAL A 5 -17.90 8.29 -1.42
N TYR A 6 -17.74 8.42 -2.71
CA TYR A 6 -18.64 9.13 -3.59
C TYR A 6 -19.15 8.18 -4.68
N PRO A 7 -20.46 8.03 -4.87
CA PRO A 7 -20.99 7.33 -6.04
C PRO A 7 -20.68 8.14 -7.31
N LEU A 8 -20.39 7.45 -8.40
CA LEU A 8 -20.25 8.08 -9.71
C LEU A 8 -21.58 7.99 -10.46
N GLY A 9 -22.04 9.12 -10.99
CA GLY A 9 -23.14 9.16 -11.93
C GLY A 9 -22.77 8.46 -13.25
N LYS A 10 -23.77 8.22 -14.12
CA LYS A 10 -23.56 7.65 -15.46
C LYS A 10 -22.64 8.51 -16.34
N ASP A 11 -22.58 9.80 -16.05
CA ASP A 11 -21.71 10.81 -16.67
C ASP A 11 -20.30 10.85 -16.05
N GLY A 12 -20.01 10.01 -15.04
CA GLY A 12 -18.73 9.98 -14.32
C GLY A 12 -18.59 11.09 -13.25
N VAL A 13 -19.62 11.90 -13.02
CA VAL A 13 -19.57 12.99 -12.03
C VAL A 13 -19.82 12.42 -10.63
N PRO A 14 -18.97 12.76 -9.62
CA PRO A 14 -19.18 12.34 -8.25
C PRO A 14 -20.45 12.95 -7.65
N GLY A 15 -21.27 12.11 -7.03
CA GLY A 15 -22.45 12.53 -6.26
C GLY A 15 -22.10 13.00 -4.84
N LYS A 16 -23.11 12.99 -3.94
CA LYS A 16 -22.86 13.26 -2.51
C LYS A 16 -22.16 12.07 -1.86
N SER A 17 -21.28 12.36 -0.89
CA SER A 17 -20.62 11.30 -0.12
C SER A 17 -21.63 10.39 0.56
N VAL A 18 -21.46 9.08 0.40
CA VAL A 18 -22.32 8.03 0.96
C VAL A 18 -21.69 7.38 2.20
N ALA A 19 -20.38 7.51 2.39
CA ALA A 19 -19.67 7.03 3.57
C ALA A 19 -18.46 7.90 3.88
N THR A 20 -18.14 8.01 5.17
CA THR A 20 -16.96 8.70 5.68
C THR A 20 -16.32 7.87 6.79
N VAL A 21 -15.00 7.69 6.71
CA VAL A 21 -14.19 7.08 7.78
C VAL A 21 -13.23 8.14 8.30
N ASP A 22 -13.28 8.41 9.60
CA ASP A 22 -12.35 9.31 10.29
C ASP A 22 -11.79 8.58 11.53
N GLU A 23 -10.55 8.16 11.44
CA GLU A 23 -9.87 7.41 12.50
C GLU A 23 -9.06 8.29 13.45
N GLY A 24 -9.09 9.62 13.26
CA GLY A 24 -8.29 10.53 14.04
C GLY A 24 -6.78 10.42 13.81
N ILE A 25 -6.35 9.58 12.85
CA ILE A 25 -4.93 9.34 12.52
C ILE A 25 -4.55 10.23 11.33
N ASN A 26 -3.44 10.93 11.44
CA ASN A 26 -2.92 11.77 10.36
C ASN A 26 -2.04 10.97 9.39
N ALA A 27 -1.80 11.53 8.19
CA ALA A 27 -0.90 10.99 7.18
C ALA A 27 -1.36 9.66 6.56
N ALA A 28 -2.68 9.46 6.40
CA ALA A 28 -3.20 8.50 5.43
C ALA A 28 -2.64 8.85 4.03
N HIS A 29 -2.12 7.86 3.31
CA HIS A 29 -1.36 8.19 2.11
C HIS A 29 -1.90 7.59 0.80
N CYS A 30 -2.55 6.47 0.87
CA CYS A 30 -3.13 5.78 -0.27
C CYS A 30 -4.42 5.08 0.14
N VAL A 31 -5.28 4.84 -0.82
CA VAL A 31 -6.42 3.95 -0.70
C VAL A 31 -6.67 3.29 -2.05
N LEU A 32 -6.74 1.96 -2.05
CA LEU A 32 -7.18 1.20 -3.22
C LEU A 32 -8.18 0.14 -2.79
N VAL A 33 -9.21 -0.02 -3.59
CA VAL A 33 -10.15 -1.13 -3.47
C VAL A 33 -9.52 -2.39 -4.07
N SER A 34 -9.73 -3.53 -3.42
CA SER A 34 -9.23 -4.82 -3.91
C SER A 34 -9.85 -5.18 -5.28
N PRO A 35 -9.15 -5.98 -6.11
CA PRO A 35 -9.63 -6.34 -7.45
C PRO A 35 -11.01 -7.02 -7.48
N ASP A 36 -11.40 -7.70 -6.39
CA ASP A 36 -12.72 -8.32 -6.22
C ASP A 36 -13.77 -7.38 -5.63
N ASN A 37 -13.42 -6.11 -5.46
CA ASN A 37 -14.30 -5.05 -4.96
C ASN A 37 -14.89 -5.30 -3.55
N ARG A 38 -14.16 -6.05 -2.69
CA ARG A 38 -14.65 -6.47 -1.36
C ARG A 38 -13.91 -5.86 -0.19
N ASN A 39 -12.68 -5.39 -0.41
CA ASN A 39 -11.83 -4.84 0.65
C ASN A 39 -11.18 -3.54 0.20
N LEU A 40 -10.85 -2.70 1.16
CA LEU A 40 -9.95 -1.58 0.94
C LEU A 40 -8.96 -1.46 2.11
N TYR A 41 -7.79 -0.93 1.81
CA TYR A 41 -6.71 -0.75 2.79
C TYR A 41 -6.20 0.67 2.74
N ILE A 42 -5.87 1.20 3.92
CA ILE A 42 -5.39 2.57 4.09
C ILE A 42 -4.07 2.52 4.83
N PRO A 43 -2.92 2.67 4.14
CA PRO A 43 -1.63 2.80 4.77
C PRO A 43 -1.43 4.22 5.33
N TYR A 44 -0.74 4.30 6.46
CA TYR A 44 -0.36 5.53 7.14
C TYR A 44 1.15 5.61 7.28
N VAL A 45 1.70 6.76 6.92
CA VAL A 45 3.13 7.07 7.05
C VAL A 45 3.45 7.83 8.34
N LYS A 46 4.68 8.29 8.51
CA LYS A 46 5.16 9.11 9.64
C LYS A 46 5.08 8.41 11.01
N GLY A 47 5.41 7.11 11.04
CA GLY A 47 5.52 6.36 12.30
C GLY A 47 4.18 6.00 12.96
N ASN A 48 3.07 6.14 12.25
CA ASN A 48 1.73 5.83 12.80
C ASN A 48 1.51 4.33 13.08
N LEU A 49 2.37 3.43 12.58
CA LEU A 49 2.24 1.97 12.70
C LEU A 49 0.83 1.47 12.34
N ALA A 50 0.23 2.08 11.33
CA ALA A 50 -1.13 1.81 10.93
C ALA A 50 -1.21 1.43 9.44
N LEU A 51 -1.80 0.27 9.21
CA LEU A 51 -2.30 -0.21 7.93
C LEU A 51 -3.71 -0.69 8.18
N LEU A 52 -4.67 0.21 7.98
CA LEU A 52 -6.06 -0.07 8.32
C LEU A 52 -6.76 -0.83 7.21
N GLN A 53 -7.61 -1.76 7.60
CA GLN A 53 -8.27 -2.72 6.72
C GLN A 53 -9.77 -2.74 6.94
N TYR A 54 -10.49 -2.70 5.81
CA TYR A 54 -11.94 -2.59 5.80
C TYR A 54 -12.56 -3.54 4.79
N ARG A 55 -13.75 -3.99 5.10
CA ARG A 55 -14.68 -4.54 4.13
C ARG A 55 -15.34 -3.40 3.37
N TYR A 56 -15.47 -3.57 2.08
CA TYR A 56 -16.10 -2.61 1.18
C TYR A 56 -17.26 -3.29 0.42
N ASN A 57 -18.36 -2.59 0.30
CA ASN A 57 -19.47 -3.01 -0.55
C ASN A 57 -19.55 -2.09 -1.77
N GLY A 58 -19.21 -2.63 -2.95
CA GLY A 58 -19.14 -1.86 -4.19
C GLY A 58 -20.48 -1.30 -4.68
N ASP A 59 -21.61 -1.93 -4.30
CA ASP A 59 -22.94 -1.50 -4.73
C ASP A 59 -23.46 -0.32 -3.91
N THR A 60 -23.15 -0.31 -2.62
CA THR A 60 -23.68 0.71 -1.68
C THR A 60 -22.63 1.74 -1.25
N GLY A 61 -21.35 1.46 -1.47
CA GLY A 61 -20.24 2.26 -0.94
C GLY A 61 -20.00 2.09 0.57
N ALA A 62 -20.70 1.17 1.23
CA ALA A 62 -20.56 0.94 2.67
C ALA A 62 -19.17 0.40 3.02
N ILE A 63 -18.63 0.88 4.16
CA ILE A 63 -17.32 0.51 4.69
C ILE A 63 -17.50 0.01 6.12
N THR A 64 -16.93 -1.17 6.42
CA THR A 64 -16.93 -1.77 7.77
C THR A 64 -15.52 -2.22 8.12
N ALA A 65 -15.03 -1.84 9.30
CA ALA A 65 -13.71 -2.28 9.75
C ALA A 65 -13.63 -3.81 9.83
N LEU A 66 -12.49 -4.38 9.45
CA LEU A 66 -12.15 -5.77 9.74
C LEU A 66 -11.66 -5.90 11.19
N GLU A 67 -11.68 -7.10 11.74
CA GLU A 67 -11.15 -7.39 13.08
C GLU A 67 -10.01 -8.41 12.98
N PRO A 68 -8.78 -8.02 13.33
CA PRO A 68 -8.36 -6.68 13.79
C PRO A 68 -8.39 -5.64 12.67
N LYS A 69 -8.77 -4.39 13.01
CA LYS A 69 -8.81 -3.27 12.05
C LYS A 69 -7.43 -2.87 11.54
N ASN A 70 -6.38 -3.03 12.32
CA ASN A 70 -5.01 -2.66 11.96
C ASN A 70 -4.17 -3.92 11.71
N ALA A 71 -3.63 -4.06 10.50
CA ALA A 71 -2.69 -5.13 10.14
C ALA A 71 -1.31 -4.98 10.80
N ARG A 72 -1.06 -3.90 11.53
CA ARG A 72 0.18 -3.61 12.28
C ARG A 72 1.44 -3.83 11.44
N PRO A 73 1.79 -2.88 10.56
CA PRO A 73 3.02 -2.96 9.77
C PRO A 73 4.25 -3.01 10.68
N PRO A 74 5.38 -3.58 10.21
CA PRO A 74 6.62 -3.57 10.98
C PRO A 74 7.04 -2.15 11.36
N GLU A 75 7.66 -2.02 12.53
CA GLU A 75 8.09 -0.73 13.06
C GLU A 75 9.09 -0.06 12.11
N GLY A 76 8.94 1.26 11.94
CA GLY A 76 9.81 2.07 11.10
C GLY A 76 9.62 1.90 9.58
N THR A 77 8.66 1.08 9.12
CA THR A 77 8.40 0.91 7.68
C THR A 77 7.66 2.08 7.07
N GLY A 78 6.54 2.50 7.66
CA GLY A 78 5.68 3.55 7.11
C GLY A 78 5.12 3.19 5.74
N PRO A 79 4.17 2.24 5.66
CA PRO A 79 3.57 1.85 4.38
C PRO A 79 2.90 3.06 3.73
N ARG A 80 3.13 3.21 2.40
CA ARG A 80 2.77 4.44 1.70
C ARG A 80 1.84 4.20 0.50
N HIS A 81 2.37 3.75 -0.62
CA HIS A 81 1.61 3.35 -1.79
C HIS A 81 1.50 1.83 -1.87
N MET A 82 0.49 1.36 -2.59
CA MET A 82 0.22 -0.08 -2.67
C MET A 82 -0.12 -0.50 -4.09
N ALA A 83 0.13 -1.79 -4.38
CA ALA A 83 -0.27 -2.43 -5.62
C ALA A 83 -0.80 -3.83 -5.32
N TYR A 84 -1.88 -4.23 -5.99
CA TYR A 84 -2.38 -5.60 -5.95
C TYR A 84 -1.74 -6.43 -7.06
N HIS A 85 -1.37 -7.67 -6.73
CA HIS A 85 -0.99 -8.63 -7.76
C HIS A 85 -2.22 -8.99 -8.63
N PRO A 86 -2.10 -8.99 -9.98
CA PRO A 86 -3.25 -9.21 -10.85
C PRO A 86 -3.88 -10.61 -10.76
N LYS A 87 -3.13 -11.61 -10.25
CA LYS A 87 -3.57 -13.03 -10.22
C LYS A 87 -3.46 -13.69 -8.85
N LEU A 88 -2.53 -13.25 -8.00
CA LEU A 88 -2.31 -13.82 -6.67
C LEU A 88 -2.99 -12.94 -5.60
N PRO A 89 -3.38 -13.52 -4.45
CA PRO A 89 -3.94 -12.73 -3.35
C PRO A 89 -2.84 -11.94 -2.60
N MET A 90 -1.98 -11.25 -3.34
CA MET A 90 -0.84 -10.52 -2.79
C MET A 90 -1.05 -9.02 -2.94
N VAL A 91 -0.60 -8.30 -1.91
CA VAL A 91 -0.61 -6.83 -1.85
C VAL A 91 0.78 -6.37 -1.44
N TYR A 92 1.31 -5.41 -2.16
CA TYR A 92 2.64 -4.84 -1.94
C TYR A 92 2.52 -3.40 -1.49
N PHE A 93 3.40 -2.99 -0.57
CA PHE A 93 3.46 -1.61 -0.09
C PHE A 93 4.89 -1.10 -0.16
N THR A 94 5.08 0.11 -0.72
CA THR A 94 6.33 0.83 -0.49
C THR A 94 6.38 1.33 0.94
N ASN A 95 7.55 1.20 1.57
CA ASN A 95 7.82 1.63 2.94
C ASN A 95 8.54 2.97 2.93
N GLU A 96 7.82 4.09 3.17
CA GLU A 96 8.38 5.43 3.02
C GLU A 96 9.59 5.66 3.91
N GLN A 97 9.48 5.32 5.20
CA GLN A 97 10.54 5.51 6.18
C GLN A 97 11.50 4.32 6.24
N GLY A 98 11.01 3.12 5.90
CA GLY A 98 11.80 1.88 5.87
C GLY A 98 12.69 1.75 4.64
N ILE A 99 12.43 2.56 3.59
CA ILE A 99 13.12 2.49 2.29
C ILE A 99 13.13 1.07 1.76
N GLY A 100 11.93 0.58 1.42
CA GLY A 100 11.78 -0.80 0.99
C GLY A 100 10.38 -1.16 0.53
N LEU A 101 10.10 -2.44 0.63
CA LEU A 101 8.85 -3.06 0.19
C LEU A 101 8.36 -4.07 1.22
N SER A 102 7.13 -3.96 1.65
CA SER A 102 6.45 -5.02 2.41
C SER A 102 5.45 -5.76 1.53
N THR A 103 5.43 -7.09 1.65
CA THR A 103 4.53 -7.99 0.93
C THR A 103 3.55 -8.62 1.91
N TYR A 104 2.27 -8.52 1.59
CA TYR A 104 1.19 -9.10 2.39
C TYR A 104 0.37 -10.06 1.55
N ARG A 105 -0.07 -11.14 2.19
CA ARG A 105 -1.11 -12.01 1.64
C ARG A 105 -2.47 -11.57 2.15
N ARG A 106 -3.41 -11.33 1.23
CA ARG A 106 -4.82 -11.12 1.55
C ARG A 106 -5.47 -12.48 1.83
N GLN A 107 -5.96 -12.65 3.04
CA GLN A 107 -6.66 -13.85 3.50
C GLN A 107 -8.09 -13.90 2.93
N ALA A 108 -8.76 -15.05 3.06
CA ALA A 108 -10.13 -15.25 2.57
C ALA A 108 -11.16 -14.30 3.24
N ASP A 109 -10.91 -13.91 4.48
CA ASP A 109 -11.73 -12.93 5.24
C ASP A 109 -11.41 -11.46 4.91
N GLY A 110 -10.37 -11.23 4.09
CA GLY A 110 -9.90 -9.92 3.68
C GLY A 110 -8.78 -9.35 4.55
N GLN A 111 -8.39 -10.02 5.62
CA GLN A 111 -7.27 -9.56 6.46
C GLN A 111 -5.93 -9.67 5.71
N LEU A 112 -5.02 -8.76 6.01
CA LEU A 112 -3.65 -8.79 5.50
C LEU A 112 -2.74 -9.50 6.50
N LYS A 113 -2.01 -10.50 6.02
CA LYS A 113 -0.93 -11.17 6.74
C LYS A 113 0.39 -10.83 6.08
N ILE A 114 1.31 -10.23 6.84
CA ILE A 114 2.65 -9.93 6.32
C ILE A 114 3.41 -11.24 6.05
N GLU A 115 4.08 -11.30 4.91
CA GLU A 115 4.92 -12.44 4.52
C GLU A 115 6.37 -12.03 4.27
N GLN A 116 6.62 -10.76 3.93
CA GLN A 116 7.96 -10.29 3.64
C GLN A 116 8.08 -8.79 3.95
N ASP A 117 9.26 -8.39 4.46
CA ASP A 117 9.67 -7.00 4.59
C ASP A 117 11.11 -6.87 4.08
N LEU A 118 11.29 -6.08 3.02
CA LEU A 118 12.56 -5.88 2.33
C LEU A 118 13.06 -4.46 2.57
N ASN A 119 14.27 -4.33 3.07
CA ASN A 119 15.04 -3.10 2.98
C ASN A 119 15.87 -3.15 1.68
N VAL A 120 15.84 -2.07 0.88
CA VAL A 120 16.50 -2.01 -0.42
C VAL A 120 17.69 -1.05 -0.45
N LEU A 121 18.09 -0.54 0.70
CA LEU A 121 19.30 0.28 0.78
C LEU A 121 20.55 -0.59 0.59
N PRO A 122 21.45 -0.21 -0.32
CA PRO A 122 22.78 -0.82 -0.36
C PRO A 122 23.48 -0.73 0.99
N GLN A 123 24.28 -1.73 1.29
CA GLN A 123 25.09 -1.74 2.54
C GLN A 123 25.93 -0.46 2.64
N GLY A 124 25.89 0.19 3.79
CA GLY A 124 26.62 1.43 4.06
C GLY A 124 25.94 2.72 3.55
N MET A 125 24.84 2.63 2.80
CA MET A 125 24.07 3.81 2.40
C MET A 125 23.19 4.31 3.55
N SER A 126 23.27 5.61 3.85
CA SER A 126 22.38 6.24 4.82
C SER A 126 20.96 6.39 4.23
N LYS A 127 19.95 6.14 5.04
CA LYS A 127 18.56 6.47 4.67
C LYS A 127 18.20 7.95 4.87
N THR A 128 19.09 8.74 5.46
CA THR A 128 18.87 10.16 5.71
C THR A 128 18.60 10.90 4.41
N GLY A 129 17.50 11.63 4.33
CA GLY A 129 17.10 12.37 3.13
C GLY A 129 16.51 11.50 2.02
N LEU A 130 16.30 10.19 2.25
CA LEU A 130 15.61 9.31 1.33
C LEU A 130 14.17 9.03 1.79
N SER A 131 13.27 8.80 0.84
CA SER A 131 11.93 8.31 1.13
C SER A 131 11.36 7.54 -0.05
N ALA A 132 10.79 6.37 0.21
CA ALA A 132 10.08 5.64 -0.84
C ALA A 132 8.79 6.39 -1.23
N SER A 133 8.35 6.21 -2.48
CA SER A 133 7.21 6.93 -3.02
C SER A 133 6.21 5.98 -3.69
N ASP A 134 6.00 6.10 -4.97
CA ASP A 134 5.00 5.34 -5.71
C ASP A 134 5.38 3.86 -5.90
N LEU A 135 4.40 3.04 -6.25
CA LEU A 135 4.56 1.62 -6.52
C LEU A 135 3.70 1.21 -7.71
N VAL A 136 4.32 0.57 -8.68
CA VAL A 136 3.65 0.03 -9.87
C VAL A 136 4.02 -1.44 -10.03
N ILE A 137 3.02 -2.26 -10.36
CA ILE A 137 3.21 -3.65 -10.79
C ILE A 137 2.91 -3.77 -12.28
N THR A 138 3.68 -4.61 -13.00
CA THR A 138 3.39 -4.89 -14.42
C THR A 138 2.07 -5.64 -14.58
N PRO A 139 1.34 -5.46 -15.70
CA PRO A 139 0.06 -6.13 -15.93
C PRO A 139 0.12 -7.66 -15.89
N ASP A 140 1.26 -8.25 -16.19
CA ASP A 140 1.51 -9.71 -16.10
C ASP A 140 1.81 -10.18 -14.67
N GLY A 141 2.07 -9.26 -13.74
CA GLY A 141 2.38 -9.50 -12.34
C GLY A 141 3.84 -9.88 -12.05
N LYS A 142 4.73 -9.80 -13.05
CA LYS A 142 6.10 -10.33 -12.92
C LYS A 142 7.10 -9.36 -12.31
N PHE A 143 6.86 -8.04 -12.40
CA PHE A 143 7.78 -7.03 -11.91
C PHE A 143 7.07 -5.92 -11.15
N LEU A 144 7.77 -5.40 -10.12
CA LEU A 144 7.39 -4.20 -9.38
C LEU A 144 8.46 -3.13 -9.57
N PHE A 145 8.01 -1.87 -9.58
CA PHE A 145 8.86 -0.70 -9.63
C PHE A 145 8.42 0.27 -8.54
N GLY A 146 9.35 0.64 -7.66
CA GLY A 146 9.11 1.58 -6.57
C GLY A 146 9.95 2.84 -6.73
N GLY A 147 9.33 4.00 -6.62
CA GLY A 147 10.06 5.28 -6.61
C GLY A 147 10.81 5.49 -5.30
N LEU A 148 12.02 6.00 -5.37
CA LEU A 148 12.82 6.42 -4.23
C LEU A 148 13.27 7.87 -4.45
N ARG A 149 12.80 8.77 -3.58
CA ARG A 149 13.13 10.20 -3.63
C ARG A 149 14.38 10.49 -2.81
N GLY A 150 15.34 11.20 -3.44
CA GLY A 150 16.58 11.63 -2.81
C GLY A 150 16.52 13.10 -2.38
N HIS A 151 15.70 13.43 -1.38
CA HIS A 151 15.52 14.82 -0.92
C HIS A 151 16.85 15.53 -0.59
N ARG A 152 17.27 16.46 -1.44
CA ARG A 152 18.39 17.40 -1.27
C ARG A 152 19.81 16.80 -1.21
N GLN A 153 19.97 15.48 -1.12
CA GLN A 153 21.29 14.87 -0.87
C GLN A 153 21.71 13.85 -1.92
N ASP A 154 20.78 13.40 -2.76
CA ASP A 154 21.03 12.34 -3.73
C ASP A 154 20.04 12.42 -4.89
N PHE A 155 20.28 11.63 -5.93
CA PHE A 155 19.39 11.52 -7.08
C PHE A 155 18.20 10.62 -6.75
N ASP A 156 17.07 10.92 -7.36
CA ASP A 156 15.91 10.01 -7.38
C ASP A 156 16.29 8.71 -8.07
N ARG A 157 15.73 7.60 -7.58
CA ARG A 157 15.98 6.25 -8.11
C ARG A 157 14.67 5.48 -8.26
N VAL A 158 14.76 4.40 -8.99
CA VAL A 158 13.68 3.41 -9.10
C VAL A 158 14.19 2.07 -8.60
N SER A 159 13.60 1.57 -7.53
CA SER A 159 13.80 0.20 -7.06
C SER A 159 13.04 -0.78 -7.97
N ARG A 160 13.68 -1.86 -8.34
CA ARG A 160 13.17 -2.89 -9.25
C ARG A 160 13.09 -4.22 -8.53
N TYR A 161 11.98 -4.92 -8.72
CA TYR A 161 11.76 -6.23 -8.10
C TYR A 161 11.19 -7.21 -9.12
N ARG A 162 11.61 -8.47 -9.01
CA ARG A 162 10.94 -9.61 -9.64
C ARG A 162 9.93 -10.18 -8.66
N VAL A 163 8.73 -10.48 -9.12
CA VAL A 163 7.76 -11.23 -8.35
C VAL A 163 7.94 -12.73 -8.62
N LEU A 164 8.15 -13.48 -7.56
CA LEU A 164 8.32 -14.93 -7.60
C LEU A 164 6.97 -15.65 -7.68
N GLU A 165 6.96 -16.93 -7.99
CA GLU A 165 5.73 -17.73 -8.12
C GLU A 165 4.88 -17.75 -6.83
N ASN A 166 5.52 -17.71 -5.66
CA ASN A 166 4.83 -17.62 -4.35
C ASN A 166 4.30 -16.22 -4.04
N GLY A 167 4.59 -15.23 -4.88
CA GLY A 167 4.21 -13.83 -4.72
C GLY A 167 5.19 -12.98 -3.90
N HIS A 168 6.29 -13.55 -3.43
CA HIS A 168 7.34 -12.74 -2.78
C HIS A 168 8.10 -11.91 -3.81
N ALA A 169 8.67 -10.78 -3.36
CA ALA A 169 9.47 -9.91 -4.20
C ALA A 169 10.96 -10.20 -4.01
N GLU A 170 11.69 -10.30 -5.11
CA GLU A 170 13.16 -10.35 -5.14
C GLU A 170 13.68 -9.00 -5.60
N PHE A 171 14.50 -8.35 -4.79
CA PHE A 171 15.11 -7.05 -5.15
C PHE A 171 16.19 -7.21 -6.23
N LEU A 172 16.06 -6.47 -7.32
CA LEU A 172 16.96 -6.53 -8.48
C LEU A 172 17.95 -5.36 -8.54
N GLY A 173 17.76 -4.33 -7.72
CA GLY A 173 18.61 -3.13 -7.68
C GLY A 173 17.83 -1.83 -7.80
N LEU A 174 18.58 -0.74 -7.67
CA LEU A 174 18.15 0.64 -7.87
C LEU A 174 18.50 1.12 -9.27
#